data_6fa02a7391dcd8c13ce01f725fcc055f
#
_entry.id   6fa02a7391dcd8c13ce01f725fcc055f
#
_cell.length_a   1.000
_cell.length_b   1.000
_cell.length_c   1.000
_cell.angle_alpha   90.00
_cell.angle_beta   90.00
_cell.angle_gamma   90.00
#
_symmetry.space_group_name_H-M   'P 1'
#
loop_
_entity.id
_entity.type
_entity.pdbx_description
1 polymer ?
#
loop_
_entity_poly.entity_id
_entity_poly.type
_entity_poly.pdbx_seq_one_letter_code
_entity_poly.pdbx_strand_id
1 'polypeptide(L)'
;MKASPKLVCLESYWNEELFQHFSVKAFLDGMAPLIDPPLTFAHRFVDSGAGLAYYLRRPGGVMWRQKALFDAPVYYLAFHGGPASVRAVTERIGAETLVEAFAGYGQGGYRNLVYFAACNVFRGKRGIAFARRFVKATGVQAVIGYATPVGWMASLVCDLLFLQRFYTDPAPWKNLRRIFNSVHRDYPAARRLKHLLITRKDVR
;
A
#
# COMPACT_ATOMS: atom_id res chain seq x y z
N MET A 1 3.50 -3.17 27.75
CA MET A 1 4.22 -3.33 26.46
C MET A 1 3.42 -2.63 25.39
N LYS A 2 4.04 -1.79 24.56
CA LYS A 2 3.38 -1.23 23.36
C LYS A 2 3.09 -2.38 22.38
N ALA A 3 1.89 -2.39 21.79
CA ALA A 3 1.57 -3.37 20.75
C ALA A 3 2.54 -3.21 19.58
N SER A 4 3.04 -4.33 19.04
CA SER A 4 3.92 -4.32 17.88
C SER A 4 3.21 -3.67 16.67
N PRO A 5 3.83 -2.74 15.94
CA PRO A 5 3.24 -2.18 14.73
C PRO A 5 3.04 -3.27 13.67
N LYS A 6 2.03 -3.11 12.82
CA LYS A 6 1.60 -4.15 11.88
C LYS A 6 1.54 -3.63 10.45
N LEU A 7 1.91 -4.48 9.48
CA LEU A 7 1.80 -4.22 8.05
C LEU A 7 1.22 -5.45 7.35
N VAL A 8 0.36 -5.25 6.38
CA VAL A 8 -0.07 -6.29 5.44
C VAL A 8 0.56 -5.99 4.09
N CYS A 9 1.37 -6.91 3.58
CA CYS A 9 1.95 -6.86 2.25
C CYS A 9 1.27 -7.92 1.36
N LEU A 10 0.64 -7.46 0.29
CA LEU A 10 0.13 -8.30 -0.78
C LEU A 10 0.94 -8.02 -2.03
N GLU A 11 1.55 -9.05 -2.57
CA GLU A 11 2.49 -8.95 -3.69
C GLU A 11 2.06 -9.87 -4.84
N SER A 12 2.22 -9.42 -6.07
CA SER A 12 2.10 -10.30 -7.22
C SER A 12 3.49 -10.65 -7.77
N TYR A 13 3.58 -11.71 -8.56
CA TYR A 13 4.84 -12.07 -9.20
C TYR A 13 5.26 -10.99 -10.20
N TRP A 14 6.56 -10.63 -10.17
CA TRP A 14 7.12 -9.56 -10.97
C TRP A 14 7.53 -10.02 -12.38
N ASN A 15 7.82 -11.29 -12.52
CA ASN A 15 8.14 -11.93 -13.79
C ASN A 15 7.64 -13.39 -13.80
N GLU A 16 7.54 -13.96 -14.98
CA GLU A 16 7.11 -15.35 -15.19
C GLU A 16 8.31 -16.33 -15.14
N GLU A 17 9.53 -15.83 -14.87
CA GLU A 17 10.74 -16.65 -14.82
C GLU A 17 10.82 -17.43 -13.50
N LEU A 18 10.93 -18.73 -13.58
CA LEU A 18 10.94 -19.64 -12.43
C LEU A 18 12.16 -19.48 -11.51
N PHE A 19 13.26 -18.90 -12.00
CA PHE A 19 14.53 -18.81 -11.28
C PHE A 19 14.89 -17.43 -10.76
N GLN A 20 14.13 -16.39 -11.13
CA GLN A 20 14.36 -15.01 -10.67
C GLN A 20 13.15 -14.51 -9.87
N HIS A 21 13.17 -14.78 -8.59
CA HIS A 21 12.12 -14.32 -7.68
C HIS A 21 12.53 -13.00 -7.02
N PHE A 22 12.22 -11.89 -7.67
CA PHE A 22 12.24 -10.61 -6.99
C PHE A 22 11.02 -10.52 -6.07
N SER A 23 11.25 -10.20 -4.81
CA SER A 23 10.17 -9.97 -3.84
C SER A 23 10.52 -8.82 -2.93
N VAL A 24 9.53 -7.99 -2.63
CA VAL A 24 9.66 -6.92 -1.63
C VAL A 24 9.80 -7.50 -0.22
N LYS A 25 9.44 -8.77 -0.02
CA LYS A 25 9.53 -9.44 1.28
C LYS A 25 10.93 -9.38 1.88
N ALA A 26 11.97 -9.64 1.09
CA ALA A 26 13.36 -9.62 1.58
C ALA A 26 13.75 -8.26 2.18
N PHE A 27 13.25 -7.17 1.61
CA PHE A 27 13.50 -5.81 2.12
C PHE A 27 12.67 -5.48 3.34
N LEU A 28 11.43 -5.98 3.41
CA LEU A 28 10.60 -5.86 4.60
C LEU A 28 11.19 -6.67 5.76
N ASP A 29 11.71 -7.88 5.51
CA ASP A 29 12.42 -8.69 6.50
C ASP A 29 13.64 -7.94 7.07
N GLY A 30 14.41 -7.27 6.21
CA GLY A 30 15.56 -6.45 6.63
C GLY A 30 15.17 -5.19 7.40
N MET A 31 14.08 -4.55 7.05
CA MET A 31 13.62 -3.30 7.68
C MET A 31 12.89 -3.55 9.00
N ALA A 32 12.09 -4.59 9.09
CA ALA A 32 11.16 -4.82 10.21
C ALA A 32 11.85 -4.83 11.59
N PRO A 33 13.01 -5.48 11.79
CA PRO A 33 13.70 -5.47 13.07
C PRO A 33 14.34 -4.12 13.44
N LEU A 34 14.52 -3.21 12.48
CA LEU A 34 15.10 -1.87 12.70
C LEU A 34 14.07 -0.84 13.20
N ILE A 35 12.80 -1.22 13.28
CA ILE A 35 11.72 -0.40 13.83
C ILE A 35 11.55 -0.74 15.32
N ASP A 36 11.38 0.25 16.18
CA ASP A 36 11.19 0.08 17.62
C ASP A 36 9.77 0.53 18.03
N PRO A 37 8.92 -0.38 18.54
CA PRO A 37 9.10 -1.84 18.62
C PRO A 37 9.10 -2.49 17.23
N PRO A 38 9.72 -3.68 17.08
CA PRO A 38 9.86 -4.34 15.78
C PRO A 38 8.54 -4.50 15.02
N LEU A 39 8.56 -4.20 13.73
CA LEU A 39 7.39 -4.30 12.86
C LEU A 39 7.03 -5.78 12.63
N THR A 40 5.79 -6.13 12.92
CA THR A 40 5.22 -7.42 12.51
C THR A 40 4.51 -7.26 11.18
N PHE A 41 4.82 -8.09 10.18
CA PHE A 41 4.10 -8.02 8.92
C PHE A 41 3.64 -9.39 8.41
N ALA A 42 2.51 -9.37 7.70
CA ALA A 42 2.02 -10.51 6.93
C ALA A 42 2.33 -10.27 5.45
N HIS A 43 2.96 -11.24 4.80
CA HIS A 43 3.22 -11.22 3.36
C HIS A 43 2.50 -12.38 2.67
N ARG A 44 1.83 -12.11 1.55
CA ARG A 44 1.15 -13.13 0.72
C ARG A 44 1.27 -12.76 -0.74
N PHE A 45 1.48 -13.78 -1.56
CA PHE A 45 1.33 -13.64 -3.01
C PHE A 45 -0.14 -13.67 -3.42
N VAL A 46 -0.46 -12.86 -4.42
CA VAL A 46 -1.81 -12.71 -4.99
C VAL A 46 -1.69 -12.81 -6.51
N ASP A 47 -2.38 -13.76 -7.09
CA ASP A 47 -2.36 -14.08 -8.51
C ASP A 47 -3.56 -13.50 -9.29
N SER A 48 -4.62 -13.10 -8.59
CA SER A 48 -5.91 -12.71 -9.18
C SER A 48 -6.69 -11.72 -8.31
N GLY A 49 -7.73 -11.11 -8.88
CA GLY A 49 -8.69 -10.27 -8.14
C GLY A 49 -9.48 -11.10 -7.12
N ALA A 50 -9.79 -12.35 -7.43
CA ALA A 50 -10.41 -13.28 -6.48
C ALA A 50 -9.47 -13.56 -5.29
N GLY A 51 -8.17 -13.78 -5.55
CA GLY A 51 -7.14 -13.92 -4.52
C GLY A 51 -7.02 -12.66 -3.65
N LEU A 52 -7.06 -11.47 -4.26
CA LEU A 52 -7.06 -10.21 -3.53
C LEU A 52 -8.28 -10.11 -2.60
N ALA A 53 -9.49 -10.38 -3.12
CA ALA A 53 -10.73 -10.38 -2.35
C ALA A 53 -10.72 -11.41 -1.22
N TYR A 54 -10.17 -12.61 -1.46
CA TYR A 54 -10.01 -13.66 -0.45
C TYR A 54 -9.24 -13.17 0.78
N TYR A 55 -8.19 -12.37 0.59
CA TYR A 55 -7.45 -11.80 1.71
C TYR A 55 -8.14 -10.59 2.34
N LEU A 56 -8.67 -9.66 1.54
CA LEU A 56 -9.05 -8.33 2.01
C LEU A 56 -10.53 -8.15 2.34
N ARG A 57 -11.44 -8.91 1.72
CA ARG A 57 -12.89 -8.70 1.82
C ARG A 57 -13.37 -8.58 3.27
N ARG A 58 -14.20 -7.61 3.55
CA ARG A 58 -14.88 -7.41 4.84
C ARG A 58 -16.40 -7.43 4.64
N PRO A 59 -17.14 -8.33 5.32
CA PRO A 59 -16.65 -9.44 6.16
C PRO A 59 -16.13 -10.62 5.34
N GLY A 60 -15.45 -11.55 5.99
CA GLY A 60 -15.19 -12.90 5.51
C GLY A 60 -13.79 -13.17 4.94
N GLY A 61 -13.01 -12.17 4.57
CA GLY A 61 -11.64 -12.36 4.10
C GLY A 61 -10.69 -12.83 5.21
N VAL A 62 -9.50 -13.33 4.81
CA VAL A 62 -8.51 -13.84 5.76
C VAL A 62 -8.09 -12.79 6.77
N MET A 63 -7.83 -11.55 6.32
CA MET A 63 -7.40 -10.45 7.21
C MET A 63 -8.51 -10.04 8.19
N TRP A 64 -9.77 -10.15 7.78
CA TRP A 64 -10.92 -9.93 8.67
C TRP A 64 -10.98 -10.96 9.81
N ARG A 65 -10.74 -12.23 9.50
CA ARG A 65 -10.81 -13.33 10.48
C ARG A 65 -9.61 -13.34 11.44
N GLN A 66 -8.48 -12.77 11.03
CA GLN A 66 -7.28 -12.71 11.86
C GLN A 66 -7.23 -11.40 12.65
N LYS A 67 -7.76 -11.41 13.89
CA LYS A 67 -7.78 -10.23 14.77
C LYS A 67 -6.42 -9.54 14.89
N ALA A 68 -5.32 -10.28 14.81
CA ALA A 68 -3.97 -9.75 14.88
C ALA A 68 -3.61 -8.81 13.72
N LEU A 69 -4.27 -8.93 12.56
CA LEU A 69 -4.00 -8.13 11.35
C LEU A 69 -5.14 -7.18 11.00
N PHE A 70 -6.28 -7.31 11.68
CA PHE A 70 -7.49 -6.56 11.40
C PHE A 70 -7.30 -5.04 11.48
N ASP A 71 -6.47 -4.60 12.40
CA ASP A 71 -6.15 -3.20 12.68
C ASP A 71 -4.81 -2.75 12.07
N ALA A 72 -4.23 -3.54 11.15
CA ALA A 72 -2.99 -3.15 10.48
C ALA A 72 -3.13 -1.76 9.85
N PRO A 73 -2.27 -0.79 10.21
CA PRO A 73 -2.41 0.58 9.72
C PRO A 73 -2.05 0.73 8.24
N VAL A 74 -1.21 -0.16 7.69
CA VAL A 74 -0.74 -0.08 6.29
C VAL A 74 -1.02 -1.38 5.56
N TYR A 75 -1.65 -1.26 4.39
CA TYR A 75 -1.79 -2.29 3.36
C TYR A 75 -0.90 -1.92 2.20
N TYR A 76 0.20 -2.64 2.04
CA TYR A 76 1.20 -2.43 1.00
C TYR A 76 0.93 -3.39 -0.16
N LEU A 77 0.57 -2.83 -1.32
CA LEU A 77 0.19 -3.56 -2.53
C LEU A 77 1.32 -3.47 -3.56
N ALA A 78 2.14 -4.50 -3.64
CA ALA A 78 3.29 -4.59 -4.51
C ALA A 78 2.95 -5.34 -5.81
N PHE A 79 2.64 -4.62 -6.87
CA PHE A 79 2.14 -5.16 -8.14
C PHE A 79 2.74 -4.41 -9.32
N HIS A 80 2.69 -5.01 -10.51
CA HIS A 80 2.71 -4.20 -11.72
C HIS A 80 1.48 -3.28 -11.76
N GLY A 81 1.60 -2.11 -12.37
CA GLY A 81 0.52 -1.13 -12.33
C GLY A 81 0.25 -0.44 -13.68
N GLY A 82 -0.96 0.07 -13.77
CA GLY A 82 -1.43 0.93 -14.86
C GLY A 82 -2.49 1.91 -14.35
N PRO A 83 -2.95 2.87 -15.17
CA PRO A 83 -3.91 3.88 -14.74
C PRO A 83 -5.16 3.26 -14.12
N ALA A 84 -5.40 3.53 -12.81
CA ALA A 84 -6.52 3.02 -12.03
C ALA A 84 -6.60 1.48 -11.96
N SER A 85 -5.47 0.80 -11.97
CA SER A 85 -5.43 -0.67 -11.92
C SER A 85 -4.09 -1.19 -11.44
N VAL A 86 -4.08 -2.41 -10.93
CA VAL A 86 -2.88 -3.22 -10.75
C VAL A 86 -2.98 -4.49 -11.62
N ARG A 87 -1.85 -5.13 -11.90
CA ARG A 87 -1.81 -6.39 -12.66
C ARG A 87 -1.30 -7.49 -11.74
N ALA A 88 -2.12 -8.51 -11.56
CA ALA A 88 -1.75 -9.78 -11.01
C ALA A 88 -1.26 -10.72 -12.13
N VAL A 89 -0.84 -11.92 -11.78
CA VAL A 89 -0.30 -12.88 -12.76
C VAL A 89 -1.31 -13.19 -13.86
N THR A 90 -2.55 -13.51 -13.47
CA THR A 90 -3.57 -14.01 -14.38
C THR A 90 -4.44 -12.91 -15.00
N GLU A 91 -4.47 -11.72 -14.38
CA GLU A 91 -5.40 -10.69 -14.80
C GLU A 91 -5.00 -9.27 -14.39
N ARG A 92 -5.68 -8.30 -15.02
CA ARG A 92 -5.66 -6.91 -14.60
C ARG A 92 -6.81 -6.64 -13.63
N ILE A 93 -6.47 -6.24 -12.41
CA ILE A 93 -7.42 -5.88 -11.35
C ILE A 93 -7.75 -4.39 -11.49
N GLY A 94 -8.98 -4.10 -11.89
CA GLY A 94 -9.45 -2.74 -12.16
C GLY A 94 -9.89 -1.98 -10.90
N ALA A 95 -10.28 -0.73 -11.12
CA ALA A 95 -10.69 0.20 -10.06
C ALA A 95 -11.87 -0.31 -9.23
N GLU A 96 -12.87 -0.91 -9.84
CA GLU A 96 -14.08 -1.44 -9.20
C GLU A 96 -13.70 -2.57 -8.23
N THR A 97 -12.99 -3.57 -8.72
CA THR A 97 -12.53 -4.72 -7.91
C THR A 97 -11.66 -4.27 -6.74
N LEU A 98 -10.77 -3.29 -6.97
CA LEU A 98 -9.94 -2.71 -5.89
C LEU A 98 -10.80 -2.02 -4.83
N VAL A 99 -11.79 -1.23 -5.24
CA VAL A 99 -12.72 -0.56 -4.30
C VAL A 99 -13.52 -1.59 -3.51
N GLU A 100 -14.06 -2.61 -4.18
CA GLU A 100 -14.83 -3.69 -3.54
C GLU A 100 -13.99 -4.48 -2.52
N ALA A 101 -12.74 -4.80 -2.87
CA ALA A 101 -11.83 -5.52 -1.96
C ALA A 101 -11.56 -4.76 -0.66
N PHE A 102 -11.58 -3.42 -0.70
CA PHE A 102 -11.39 -2.55 0.47
C PHE A 102 -12.70 -1.97 1.03
N ALA A 103 -13.86 -2.43 0.61
CA ALA A 103 -15.13 -1.94 1.14
C ALA A 103 -15.20 -2.14 2.67
N GLY A 104 -15.68 -1.11 3.39
CA GLY A 104 -15.82 -1.15 4.84
C GLY A 104 -14.56 -0.91 5.67
N TYR A 105 -13.39 -0.69 5.06
CA TYR A 105 -12.14 -0.45 5.80
C TYR A 105 -12.14 0.82 6.65
N GLY A 106 -12.91 1.82 6.28
CA GLY A 106 -13.05 3.06 7.04
C GLY A 106 -14.07 3.02 8.17
N GLN A 107 -14.75 1.88 8.39
CA GLN A 107 -15.74 1.71 9.44
C GLN A 107 -15.08 1.32 10.77
N GLY A 108 -15.79 1.50 11.89
CA GLY A 108 -15.32 1.07 13.22
C GLY A 108 -14.14 1.87 13.80
N GLY A 109 -13.88 3.09 13.29
CA GLY A 109 -12.82 3.96 13.82
C GLY A 109 -11.40 3.60 13.41
N TYR A 110 -11.21 2.55 12.62
CA TYR A 110 -9.89 2.14 12.13
C TYR A 110 -9.32 3.14 11.13
N ARG A 111 -8.01 3.36 11.24
CA ARG A 111 -7.26 4.20 10.30
C ARG A 111 -6.35 3.33 9.47
N ASN A 112 -6.67 3.21 8.19
CA ASN A 112 -5.89 2.43 7.26
C ASN A 112 -5.32 3.32 6.15
N LEU A 113 -4.11 3.01 5.72
CA LEU A 113 -3.44 3.56 4.55
C LEU A 113 -3.26 2.42 3.55
N VAL A 114 -3.62 2.65 2.29
CA VAL A 114 -3.31 1.72 1.21
C VAL A 114 -2.18 2.30 0.37
N TYR A 115 -1.07 1.59 0.33
CA TYR A 115 0.12 1.95 -0.43
C TYR A 115 0.17 1.13 -1.71
N PHE A 116 -0.07 1.77 -2.85
CA PHE A 116 0.06 1.17 -4.17
C PHE A 116 1.52 1.26 -4.65
N ALA A 117 2.34 0.30 -4.27
CA ALA A 117 3.72 0.13 -4.75
C ALA A 117 3.69 -0.44 -6.19
N ALA A 118 3.13 0.34 -7.10
CA ALA A 118 2.84 -0.08 -8.46
C ALA A 118 2.94 1.12 -9.43
N CYS A 119 3.52 0.88 -10.60
CA CYS A 119 3.67 1.90 -11.65
C CYS A 119 2.33 2.51 -12.07
N ASN A 120 2.30 3.82 -12.34
CA ASN A 120 1.21 4.48 -13.06
C ASN A 120 -0.19 4.41 -12.43
N VAL A 121 -0.39 3.85 -11.26
CA VAL A 121 -1.74 3.68 -10.70
C VAL A 121 -2.47 5.02 -10.61
N PHE A 122 -1.76 6.10 -10.30
CA PHE A 122 -2.31 7.46 -10.23
C PHE A 122 -2.02 8.31 -11.48
N ARG A 123 -1.70 7.69 -12.62
CA ARG A 123 -1.37 8.39 -13.84
C ARG A 123 -2.58 9.10 -14.46
N GLY A 124 -2.40 10.40 -14.75
CA GLY A 124 -3.36 11.23 -15.47
C GLY A 124 -4.68 11.45 -14.72
N LYS A 125 -5.66 12.02 -15.40
CA LYS A 125 -6.98 12.31 -14.80
C LYS A 125 -7.67 11.05 -14.27
N ARG A 126 -7.58 9.92 -15.00
CA ARG A 126 -8.18 8.64 -14.61
C ARG A 126 -7.59 8.08 -13.31
N GLY A 127 -6.26 8.09 -13.16
CA GLY A 127 -5.60 7.58 -11.96
C GLY A 127 -5.88 8.45 -10.72
N ILE A 128 -5.89 9.78 -10.88
CA ILE A 128 -6.24 10.71 -9.79
C ILE A 128 -7.71 10.56 -9.39
N ALA A 129 -8.63 10.46 -10.36
CA ALA A 129 -10.04 10.23 -10.08
C ALA A 129 -10.27 8.91 -9.34
N PHE A 130 -9.56 7.85 -9.74
CA PHE A 130 -9.57 6.57 -9.04
C PHE A 130 -9.11 6.73 -7.59
N ALA A 131 -7.96 7.35 -7.34
CA ALA A 131 -7.43 7.49 -5.99
C ALA A 131 -8.40 8.26 -5.06
N ARG A 132 -9.02 9.33 -5.55
CA ARG A 132 -10.05 10.08 -4.81
C ARG A 132 -11.31 9.24 -4.56
N ARG A 133 -11.83 8.56 -5.58
CA ARG A 133 -12.98 7.65 -5.46
C ARG A 133 -12.69 6.52 -4.48
N PHE A 134 -11.50 5.93 -4.54
CA PHE A 134 -11.07 4.86 -3.66
C PHE A 134 -11.12 5.29 -2.19
N VAL A 135 -10.50 6.42 -1.84
CA VAL A 135 -10.55 6.97 -0.46
C VAL A 135 -11.99 7.24 -0.01
N LYS A 136 -12.82 7.83 -0.89
CA LYS A 136 -14.22 8.16 -0.58
C LYS A 136 -15.08 6.90 -0.38
N ALA A 137 -14.96 5.91 -1.26
CA ALA A 137 -15.80 4.72 -1.27
C ALA A 137 -15.41 3.70 -0.19
N THR A 138 -14.10 3.49 0.05
CA THR A 138 -13.61 2.53 1.04
C THR A 138 -13.55 3.10 2.45
N GLY A 139 -13.45 4.42 2.55
CA GLY A 139 -13.28 5.12 3.81
C GLY A 139 -11.89 4.97 4.44
N VAL A 140 -10.86 4.47 3.71
CA VAL A 140 -9.48 4.49 4.19
C VAL A 140 -9.00 5.91 4.46
N GLN A 141 -8.06 6.07 5.39
CA GLN A 141 -7.56 7.40 5.77
C GLN A 141 -6.78 8.07 4.65
N ALA A 142 -6.04 7.28 3.88
CA ALA A 142 -5.22 7.77 2.78
C ALA A 142 -4.83 6.66 1.79
N VAL A 143 -4.44 7.09 0.59
CA VAL A 143 -3.73 6.26 -0.38
C VAL A 143 -2.44 6.92 -0.78
N ILE A 144 -1.41 6.10 -1.04
CA ILE A 144 -0.13 6.50 -1.63
C ILE A 144 0.10 5.68 -2.88
N GLY A 145 0.77 6.25 -3.88
CA GLY A 145 1.11 5.54 -5.11
C GLY A 145 1.83 6.42 -6.11
N TYR A 146 2.10 5.88 -7.29
CA TYR A 146 2.91 6.52 -8.33
C TYR A 146 2.08 6.91 -9.55
N ALA A 147 2.38 8.07 -10.14
CA ALA A 147 1.74 8.55 -11.38
C ALA A 147 2.62 8.40 -12.62
N THR A 148 3.79 7.76 -12.50
CA THR A 148 4.73 7.47 -13.60
C THR A 148 5.15 6.01 -13.58
N PRO A 149 5.77 5.49 -14.66
CA PRO A 149 6.58 4.29 -14.57
C PRO A 149 7.70 4.51 -13.54
N VAL A 150 7.96 3.50 -12.72
CA VAL A 150 9.01 3.57 -11.69
C VAL A 150 9.96 2.40 -11.85
N GLY A 151 11.25 2.67 -11.68
CA GLY A 151 12.26 1.62 -11.55
C GLY A 151 12.13 0.96 -10.18
N TRP A 152 12.25 -0.35 -10.15
CA TRP A 152 12.04 -1.17 -8.96
C TRP A 152 12.83 -0.66 -7.74
N MET A 153 14.16 -0.49 -7.87
CA MET A 153 14.99 0.00 -6.76
C MET A 153 14.65 1.44 -6.33
N ALA A 154 14.37 2.32 -7.28
CA ALA A 154 14.08 3.72 -6.96
C ALA A 154 12.76 3.87 -6.22
N SER A 155 11.71 3.11 -6.58
CA SER A 155 10.45 3.10 -5.85
C SER A 155 10.61 2.43 -4.49
N LEU A 156 11.32 1.30 -4.42
CA LEU A 156 11.54 0.58 -3.17
C LEU A 156 12.23 1.44 -2.11
N VAL A 157 13.27 2.20 -2.47
CA VAL A 157 13.92 3.15 -1.54
C VAL A 157 12.91 4.18 -1.02
N CYS A 158 12.05 4.71 -1.90
CA CYS A 158 11.00 5.65 -1.54
C CYS A 158 10.00 5.03 -0.56
N ASP A 159 9.56 3.80 -0.85
CA ASP A 159 8.60 3.05 -0.05
C ASP A 159 9.14 2.74 1.35
N LEU A 160 10.37 2.21 1.42
CA LEU A 160 11.01 1.85 2.70
C LEU A 160 11.25 3.07 3.57
N LEU A 161 11.69 4.20 2.99
CA LEU A 161 11.85 5.46 3.72
C LEU A 161 10.52 5.94 4.30
N PHE A 162 9.43 5.85 3.51
CA PHE A 162 8.11 6.22 4.00
C PHE A 162 7.66 5.29 5.14
N LEU A 163 7.73 3.98 4.95
CA LEU A 163 7.32 2.98 5.94
C LEU A 163 8.12 3.14 7.24
N GLN A 164 9.44 3.24 7.15
CA GLN A 164 10.30 3.45 8.31
C GLN A 164 9.87 4.69 9.10
N ARG A 165 9.69 5.85 8.43
CA ARG A 165 9.28 7.09 9.09
C ARG A 165 7.86 7.02 9.65
N PHE A 166 6.95 6.35 8.96
CA PHE A 166 5.59 6.18 9.43
C PHE A 166 5.53 5.37 10.71
N TYR A 167 6.30 4.29 10.79
CA TYR A 167 6.28 3.42 11.96
C TYR A 167 7.14 3.91 13.13
N THR A 168 8.10 4.78 12.90
CA THR A 168 8.91 5.40 13.97
C THR A 168 8.33 6.71 14.49
N ASP A 169 7.38 7.33 13.78
CA ASP A 169 6.73 8.57 14.23
C ASP A 169 5.75 8.27 15.39
N PRO A 170 5.83 9.00 16.52
CA PRO A 170 4.94 8.78 17.66
C PRO A 170 3.45 9.10 17.38
N ALA A 171 3.16 9.87 16.34
CA ALA A 171 1.82 10.27 15.95
C ALA A 171 1.63 10.22 14.42
N PRO A 172 1.81 9.05 13.75
CA PRO A 172 1.96 8.98 12.30
C PRO A 172 0.73 9.50 11.54
N TRP A 173 -0.46 9.29 12.07
CA TRP A 173 -1.69 9.78 11.45
C TRP A 173 -1.85 11.30 11.50
N LYS A 174 -1.39 11.94 12.58
CA LYS A 174 -1.36 13.40 12.71
C LYS A 174 -0.31 13.99 11.77
N ASN A 175 0.83 13.30 11.64
CA ASN A 175 2.01 13.75 10.93
C ASN A 175 2.11 13.20 9.49
N LEU A 176 1.09 12.47 8.99
CA LEU A 176 1.16 11.73 7.73
C LEU A 176 1.71 12.57 6.55
N ARG A 177 1.19 13.78 6.36
CA ARG A 177 1.65 14.67 5.28
C ARG A 177 3.08 15.17 5.50
N ARG A 178 3.48 15.43 6.76
CA ARG A 178 4.84 15.81 7.11
C ARG A 178 5.82 14.66 6.83
N ILE A 179 5.45 13.43 7.21
CA ILE A 179 6.22 12.22 6.93
C ILE A 179 6.39 12.05 5.41
N PHE A 180 5.30 12.14 4.66
CA PHE A 180 5.33 12.03 3.20
C PHE A 180 6.24 13.09 2.55
N ASN A 181 6.11 14.35 2.96
CA ASN A 181 6.92 15.43 2.44
C ASN A 181 8.42 15.30 2.81
N SER A 182 8.72 14.72 3.98
CA SER A 182 10.11 14.46 4.37
C SER A 182 10.80 13.45 3.45
N VAL A 183 10.08 12.43 2.96
CA VAL A 183 10.62 11.52 1.95
C VAL A 183 10.99 12.27 0.68
N HIS A 184 10.15 13.20 0.21
CA HIS A 184 10.42 14.01 -0.98
C HIS A 184 11.57 15.00 -0.79
N ARG A 185 11.82 15.45 0.43
CA ARG A 185 12.95 16.33 0.77
C ARG A 185 14.27 15.56 0.73
N ASP A 186 14.29 14.40 1.38
CA ASP A 186 15.52 13.66 1.64
C ASP A 186 15.84 12.64 0.51
N TYR A 187 14.85 12.33 -0.32
CA TYR A 187 15.00 11.52 -1.53
C TYR A 187 14.35 12.23 -2.73
N PRO A 188 15.04 13.18 -3.39
CA PRO A 188 14.48 13.98 -4.48
C PRO A 188 13.95 13.17 -5.68
N ALA A 189 14.43 11.93 -5.87
CA ALA A 189 13.91 11.02 -6.87
C ALA A 189 12.39 10.74 -6.68
N ALA A 190 11.86 10.77 -5.45
CA ALA A 190 10.44 10.60 -5.17
C ALA A 190 9.55 11.60 -5.95
N ARG A 191 10.03 12.84 -6.14
CA ARG A 191 9.32 13.85 -6.94
C ARG A 191 9.28 13.48 -8.43
N ARG A 192 10.40 12.99 -8.97
CA ARG A 192 10.48 12.53 -10.37
C ARG A 192 9.59 11.32 -10.62
N LEU A 193 9.45 10.44 -9.62
CA LEU A 193 8.56 9.29 -9.66
C LEU A 193 7.08 9.69 -9.57
N LYS A 194 6.77 10.99 -9.37
CA LYS A 194 5.42 11.48 -9.09
C LYS A 194 4.72 10.64 -8.03
N HIS A 195 5.43 10.44 -6.92
CA HIS A 195 4.93 9.81 -5.72
C HIS A 195 3.88 10.72 -5.07
N LEU A 196 2.66 10.23 -4.90
CA LEU A 196 1.49 11.04 -4.53
C LEU A 196 0.81 10.48 -3.28
N LEU A 197 0.30 11.38 -2.44
CA LEU A 197 -0.54 11.11 -1.28
C LEU A 197 -1.90 11.78 -1.46
N ILE A 198 -2.97 11.00 -1.35
CA ILE A 198 -4.36 11.50 -1.31
C ILE A 198 -4.99 11.02 -0.01
N THR A 199 -5.54 11.96 0.76
CA THR A 199 -6.14 11.72 2.07
C THR A 199 -7.65 11.98 2.05
N ARG A 200 -8.36 11.56 3.11
CA ARG A 200 -9.78 11.92 3.29
C ARG A 200 -10.05 13.43 3.26
N LYS A 201 -9.07 14.26 3.64
CA LYS A 201 -9.21 15.72 3.57
C LYS A 201 -9.23 16.26 2.14
N ASP A 202 -8.56 15.54 1.22
CA ASP A 202 -8.44 15.93 -0.19
C ASP A 202 -9.68 15.53 -1.03
N VAL A 203 -10.65 14.80 -0.44
CA VAL A 203 -11.83 14.24 -1.12
C VAL A 203 -13.18 14.61 -0.47
N ARG A 204 -13.14 15.47 0.54
CA ARG A 204 -14.34 16.07 1.19
C ARG A 204 -14.97 17.11 0.30
#